data_b847fc25d52e61e828c81fbe4b9b13d7
#
_entry.id   b847fc25d52e61e828c81fbe4b9b13d7
#
_cell.length_a   1.000
_cell.length_b   1.000
_cell.length_c   1.000
_cell.angle_alpha   90.00
_cell.angle_beta   90.00
_cell.angle_gamma   90.00
#
_symmetry.space_group_name_H-M   'P 1'
#
loop_
_entity.id
_entity.type
_entity.pdbx_description
1 polymer ?
#
loop_
_entity_poly.entity_id
_entity_poly.type
_entity_poly.pdbx_seq_one_letter_code
_entity_poly.pdbx_strand_id
1 'polypeptide(L)'
;ARVAMIGDLGLPWEPEVMAAFRAQRRVFESLGCVVEEAEPDLAGADECFLAWRHWAFELQLGGYVDAHPEMVNEYGRWHVAEGRKLMGPYLSRIEAKRTVLYQRMRQFMESYEFLALPVNQVLPFDVQTHYPTEIAGVKMENYIAWMKSAYRISTVGNPAISVPCAFSGSGLPIGIQIVGRHNDDWGVLQMAYAFEQATRIGDRRPALD
;
A
#
# COMPACT_ATOMS: atom_id res chain seq x y z
N ALA A 1 4.07 16.68 -15.62
CA ALA A 1 4.01 16.41 -14.18
C ALA A 1 5.35 15.91 -13.64
N ARG A 2 5.62 16.12 -12.36
CA ARG A 2 6.78 15.52 -11.67
C ARG A 2 6.31 14.31 -10.88
N VAL A 3 6.94 13.16 -11.13
CA VAL A 3 6.62 11.89 -10.51
C VAL A 3 7.82 11.44 -9.66
N ALA A 4 7.61 11.23 -8.37
CA ALA A 4 8.54 10.53 -7.52
C ALA A 4 8.35 9.03 -7.68
N MET A 5 9.40 8.29 -7.96
CA MET A 5 9.42 6.82 -7.87
C MET A 5 10.23 6.42 -6.64
N ILE A 6 9.70 5.54 -5.82
CA ILE A 6 10.40 5.10 -4.61
C ILE A 6 11.69 4.33 -4.93
N GLY A 7 12.67 4.38 -4.02
CA GLY A 7 13.78 3.43 -3.97
C GLY A 7 13.31 2.08 -3.42
N ASP A 8 13.08 1.99 -2.11
CA ASP A 8 12.53 0.78 -1.47
C ASP A 8 11.67 1.03 -0.21
N LEU A 9 11.57 2.27 0.28
CA LEU A 9 10.87 2.65 1.53
C LEU A 9 11.37 1.89 2.77
N GLY A 10 12.57 1.32 2.75
CA GLY A 10 13.11 0.44 3.79
C GLY A 10 12.31 -0.85 3.98
N LEU A 11 11.66 -1.34 2.92
CA LEU A 11 10.84 -2.57 2.93
C LEU A 11 11.55 -3.69 2.16
N PRO A 12 11.34 -4.95 2.56
CA PRO A 12 11.74 -6.08 1.73
C PRO A 12 10.79 -6.21 0.53
N TRP A 13 11.35 -6.49 -0.63
CA TRP A 13 10.61 -6.65 -1.88
C TRP A 13 11.07 -7.90 -2.61
N GLU A 14 10.15 -8.60 -3.24
CA GLU A 14 10.54 -9.58 -4.23
C GLU A 14 11.24 -8.89 -5.42
N PRO A 15 12.41 -9.41 -5.86
CA PRO A 15 13.20 -8.75 -6.90
C PRO A 15 12.43 -8.50 -8.20
N GLU A 16 11.55 -9.43 -8.58
CA GLU A 16 10.76 -9.32 -9.80
C GLU A 16 9.72 -8.19 -9.72
N VAL A 17 9.11 -7.97 -8.55
CA VAL A 17 8.19 -6.85 -8.32
C VAL A 17 8.92 -5.52 -8.51
N MET A 18 10.11 -5.36 -7.91
CA MET A 18 10.88 -4.13 -8.04
C MET A 18 11.44 -3.94 -9.45
N ALA A 19 11.83 -5.00 -10.15
CA ALA A 19 12.28 -4.93 -11.55
C ALA A 19 11.13 -4.45 -12.45
N ALA A 20 9.94 -5.03 -12.30
CA ALA A 20 8.75 -4.63 -13.02
C ALA A 20 8.37 -3.16 -12.77
N PHE A 21 8.42 -2.73 -11.50
CA PHE A 21 8.16 -1.35 -11.10
C PHE A 21 9.16 -0.37 -11.73
N ARG A 22 10.46 -0.62 -11.58
CA ARG A 22 11.52 0.26 -12.12
C ARG A 22 11.44 0.43 -13.63
N ALA A 23 11.00 -0.62 -14.34
CA ALA A 23 10.79 -0.55 -15.79
C ALA A 23 9.72 0.48 -16.19
N GLN A 24 8.79 0.82 -15.29
CA GLN A 24 7.72 1.79 -15.57
C GLN A 24 8.20 3.24 -15.64
N ARG A 25 9.43 3.55 -15.23
CA ARG A 25 10.02 4.87 -15.38
C ARG A 25 9.86 5.40 -16.81
N ARG A 26 10.18 4.55 -17.80
CA ARG A 26 10.09 4.92 -19.22
C ARG A 26 8.66 5.25 -19.66
N VAL A 27 7.66 4.62 -19.03
CA VAL A 27 6.26 4.90 -19.34
C VAL A 27 5.91 6.32 -18.87
N PHE A 28 6.21 6.69 -17.64
CA PHE A 28 5.98 8.04 -17.15
C PHE A 28 6.75 9.09 -17.96
N GLU A 29 8.01 8.81 -18.30
CA GLU A 29 8.82 9.70 -19.15
C GLU A 29 8.20 9.88 -20.55
N SER A 30 7.66 8.81 -21.16
CA SER A 30 6.96 8.89 -22.46
C SER A 30 5.66 9.69 -22.41
N LEU A 31 5.05 9.82 -21.23
CA LEU A 31 3.89 10.68 -20.97
C LEU A 31 4.29 12.15 -20.71
N GLY A 32 5.57 12.49 -20.87
CA GLY A 32 6.09 13.84 -20.65
C GLY A 32 6.30 14.19 -19.17
N CYS A 33 6.38 13.19 -18.27
CA CYS A 33 6.68 13.43 -16.87
C CYS A 33 8.19 13.54 -16.64
N VAL A 34 8.56 14.40 -15.68
CA VAL A 34 9.89 14.38 -15.06
C VAL A 34 9.87 13.37 -13.94
N VAL A 35 10.70 12.32 -14.04
CA VAL A 35 10.70 11.22 -13.09
C VAL A 35 11.98 11.24 -12.27
N GLU A 36 11.85 11.29 -10.95
CA GLU A 36 12.96 11.29 -10.00
C GLU A 36 12.82 10.14 -9.01
N GLU A 37 13.93 9.62 -8.50
CA GLU A 37 13.90 8.70 -7.37
C GLU A 37 13.83 9.54 -6.09
N ALA A 38 12.72 9.41 -5.36
CA ALA A 38 12.51 10.12 -4.10
C ALA A 38 11.46 9.39 -3.25
N GLU A 39 11.58 9.54 -1.93
CA GLU A 39 10.73 8.86 -0.96
C GLU A 39 10.21 9.83 0.11
N PRO A 40 8.93 9.75 0.50
CA PRO A 40 8.43 10.46 1.68
C PRO A 40 8.92 9.79 2.96
N ASP A 41 9.12 10.58 4.02
CA ASP A 41 9.36 10.05 5.37
C ASP A 41 8.04 9.52 5.97
N LEU A 42 7.90 8.19 5.95
CA LEU A 42 6.76 7.46 6.51
C LEU A 42 7.04 6.84 7.89
N ALA A 43 8.08 7.28 8.59
CA ALA A 43 8.39 6.80 9.94
C ALA A 43 7.21 7.00 10.90
N GLY A 44 6.77 5.91 11.53
CA GLY A 44 5.60 5.87 12.42
C GLY A 44 4.28 5.49 11.74
N ALA A 45 4.24 5.31 10.41
CA ALA A 45 3.03 4.91 9.70
C ALA A 45 2.53 3.53 10.15
N ASP A 46 3.44 2.59 10.38
CA ASP A 46 3.09 1.22 10.80
C ASP A 46 2.39 1.23 12.17
N GLU A 47 2.90 2.00 13.14
CA GLU A 47 2.29 2.14 14.47
C GLU A 47 0.90 2.81 14.38
N CYS A 48 0.77 3.87 13.60
CA CYS A 48 -0.51 4.55 13.39
C CYS A 48 -1.53 3.62 12.74
N PHE A 49 -1.14 2.90 11.69
CA PHE A 49 -2.02 1.96 11.01
C PHE A 49 -2.52 0.86 11.94
N LEU A 50 -1.61 0.22 12.69
CA LEU A 50 -1.96 -0.87 13.59
C LEU A 50 -2.89 -0.41 14.71
N ALA A 51 -2.60 0.71 15.35
CA ALA A 51 -3.43 1.26 16.42
C ALA A 51 -4.86 1.51 15.92
N TRP A 52 -5.02 2.20 14.79
CA TRP A 52 -6.34 2.47 14.21
C TRP A 52 -7.05 1.21 13.73
N ARG A 53 -6.33 0.28 13.14
CA ARG A 53 -6.88 -0.99 12.69
C ARG A 53 -7.39 -1.82 13.86
N HIS A 54 -6.62 -1.94 14.94
CA HIS A 54 -7.04 -2.65 16.15
C HIS A 54 -8.28 -2.01 16.77
N TRP A 55 -8.29 -0.70 16.89
CA TRP A 55 -9.43 0.04 17.42
C TRP A 55 -10.69 -0.13 16.56
N ALA A 56 -10.56 -0.02 15.23
CA ALA A 56 -11.68 -0.19 14.31
C ALA A 56 -12.23 -1.64 14.32
N PHE A 57 -11.37 -2.64 14.43
CA PHE A 57 -11.79 -4.04 14.50
C PHE A 57 -12.54 -4.32 15.81
N GLU A 58 -12.10 -3.75 16.93
CA GLU A 58 -12.83 -3.87 18.19
C GLU A 58 -14.25 -3.29 18.08
N LEU A 59 -14.37 -2.08 17.53
CA LEU A 59 -15.66 -1.44 17.30
C LEU A 59 -16.58 -2.27 16.40
N GLN A 60 -16.04 -2.85 15.32
CA GLN A 60 -16.82 -3.55 14.30
C GLN A 60 -17.11 -5.02 14.65
N LEU A 61 -16.17 -5.71 15.26
CA LEU A 61 -16.22 -7.16 15.49
C LEU A 61 -16.29 -7.55 16.96
N GLY A 62 -16.04 -6.62 17.91
CA GLY A 62 -16.00 -6.94 19.33
C GLY A 62 -17.23 -7.68 19.83
N GLY A 63 -18.42 -7.19 19.48
CA GLY A 63 -19.67 -7.85 19.82
C GLY A 63 -19.86 -9.23 19.21
N TYR A 64 -19.37 -9.45 17.98
CA TYR A 64 -19.39 -10.75 17.33
C TYR A 64 -18.41 -11.74 17.97
N VAL A 65 -17.21 -11.24 18.35
CA VAL A 65 -16.22 -12.07 19.07
C VAL A 65 -16.75 -12.51 20.41
N ASP A 66 -17.53 -11.70 21.10
CA ASP A 66 -18.14 -12.06 22.39
C ASP A 66 -19.30 -13.06 22.25
N ALA A 67 -20.15 -12.89 21.24
CA ALA A 67 -21.34 -13.71 21.05
C ALA A 67 -21.08 -14.98 20.23
N HIS A 68 -20.21 -14.91 19.22
CA HIS A 68 -19.98 -15.95 18.22
C HIS A 68 -18.51 -16.02 17.80
N PRO A 69 -17.56 -16.29 18.72
CA PRO A 69 -16.13 -16.30 18.44
C PRO A 69 -15.71 -17.28 17.35
N GLU A 70 -16.46 -18.37 17.17
CA GLU A 70 -16.24 -19.37 16.14
C GLU A 70 -16.51 -18.85 14.70
N MET A 71 -17.30 -17.78 14.56
CA MET A 71 -17.61 -17.15 13.26
C MET A 71 -16.56 -16.11 12.85
N VAL A 72 -15.67 -15.72 13.74
CA VAL A 72 -14.62 -14.74 13.46
C VAL A 72 -13.28 -15.46 13.36
N ASN A 73 -12.57 -15.24 12.24
CA ASN A 73 -11.27 -15.87 12.05
C ASN A 73 -10.23 -15.40 13.09
N GLU A 74 -9.11 -16.11 13.19
CA GLU A 74 -8.06 -15.83 14.19
C GLU A 74 -7.50 -14.42 14.09
N TYR A 75 -7.34 -13.88 12.86
CA TYR A 75 -6.81 -12.52 12.65
C TYR A 75 -7.78 -11.44 13.13
N GLY A 76 -9.08 -11.64 12.90
CA GLY A 76 -10.14 -10.76 13.43
C GLY A 76 -10.13 -10.75 14.95
N ARG A 77 -10.09 -11.94 15.57
CA ARG A 77 -10.01 -12.08 17.03
C ARG A 77 -8.74 -11.44 17.60
N TRP A 78 -7.59 -11.61 16.92
CA TRP A 78 -6.35 -10.95 17.34
C TRP A 78 -6.49 -9.42 17.33
N HIS A 79 -7.02 -8.82 16.25
CA HIS A 79 -7.23 -7.38 16.21
C HIS A 79 -8.15 -6.88 17.31
N VAL A 80 -9.26 -7.58 17.59
CA VAL A 80 -10.18 -7.23 18.68
C VAL A 80 -9.47 -7.29 20.02
N ALA A 81 -8.68 -8.36 20.29
CA ALA A 81 -7.94 -8.50 21.53
C ALA A 81 -6.91 -7.39 21.73
N GLU A 82 -6.19 -6.97 20.69
CA GLU A 82 -5.26 -5.84 20.74
C GLU A 82 -6.02 -4.50 20.89
N GLY A 83 -7.15 -4.34 20.20
CA GLY A 83 -8.00 -3.15 20.30
C GLY A 83 -8.48 -2.87 21.73
N ARG A 84 -8.85 -3.93 22.45
CA ARG A 84 -9.29 -3.85 23.88
C ARG A 84 -8.21 -3.42 24.87
N LYS A 85 -6.93 -3.48 24.46
CA LYS A 85 -5.81 -3.00 25.27
C LYS A 85 -5.53 -1.50 25.08
N LEU A 86 -6.13 -0.89 24.06
CA LEU A 86 -5.87 0.51 23.71
C LEU A 86 -6.51 1.46 24.71
N MET A 87 -5.72 2.43 25.15
CA MET A 87 -6.14 3.45 26.11
C MET A 87 -6.29 4.80 25.42
N GLY A 88 -7.25 5.62 25.86
CA GLY A 88 -7.51 6.95 25.31
C GLY A 88 -6.25 7.83 25.16
N PRO A 89 -5.37 7.96 26.18
CA PRO A 89 -4.13 8.72 26.05
C PRO A 89 -3.17 8.20 24.98
N TYR A 90 -3.17 6.89 24.73
CA TYR A 90 -2.37 6.30 23.64
C TYR A 90 -2.95 6.70 22.27
N LEU A 91 -4.26 6.57 22.08
CA LEU A 91 -4.93 6.96 20.83
C LEU A 91 -4.72 8.45 20.53
N SER A 92 -4.75 9.31 21.55
CA SER A 92 -4.45 10.76 21.37
C SER A 92 -3.03 10.99 20.84
N ARG A 93 -2.04 10.23 21.33
CA ARG A 93 -0.67 10.30 20.79
C ARG A 93 -0.56 9.77 19.37
N ILE A 94 -1.31 8.73 19.04
CA ILE A 94 -1.38 8.19 17.67
C ILE A 94 -1.96 9.23 16.71
N GLU A 95 -3.01 9.97 17.10
CA GLU A 95 -3.55 11.07 16.29
C GLU A 95 -2.52 12.19 16.05
N ALA A 96 -1.78 12.56 17.09
CA ALA A 96 -0.71 13.54 16.93
C ALA A 96 0.39 13.05 15.96
N LYS A 97 0.78 11.77 16.06
CA LYS A 97 1.74 11.15 15.12
C LYS A 97 1.20 11.13 13.68
N ARG A 98 -0.06 10.78 13.51
CA ARG A 98 -0.72 10.78 12.19
C ARG A 98 -0.74 12.18 11.57
N THR A 99 -0.98 13.20 12.37
CA THR A 99 -0.89 14.60 11.92
C THR A 99 0.50 14.94 11.41
N VAL A 100 1.56 14.50 12.12
CA VAL A 100 2.95 14.69 11.67
C VAL A 100 3.21 13.96 10.35
N LEU A 101 2.75 12.71 10.20
CA LEU A 101 2.86 11.95 8.96
C LEU A 101 2.17 12.67 7.79
N TYR A 102 0.96 13.15 8.00
CA TYR A 102 0.22 13.95 7.02
C TYR A 102 1.04 15.17 6.57
N GLN A 103 1.63 15.93 7.50
CA GLN A 103 2.42 17.12 7.18
C GLN A 103 3.70 16.77 6.41
N ARG A 104 4.40 15.68 6.76
CA ARG A 104 5.58 15.21 6.00
C ARG A 104 5.20 14.83 4.56
N MET A 105 4.12 14.07 4.39
CA MET A 105 3.62 13.71 3.07
C MET A 105 3.17 14.93 2.27
N ARG A 106 2.46 15.87 2.90
CA ARG A 106 2.06 17.13 2.27
C ARG A 106 3.27 17.93 1.77
N GLN A 107 4.31 18.08 2.61
CA GLN A 107 5.56 18.77 2.23
C GLN A 107 6.28 18.05 1.09
N PHE A 108 6.37 16.72 1.12
CA PHE A 108 6.94 15.94 0.04
C PHE A 108 6.20 16.19 -1.29
N MET A 109 4.87 16.21 -1.25
CA MET A 109 4.02 16.45 -2.43
C MET A 109 4.00 17.91 -2.90
N GLU A 110 4.67 18.84 -2.22
CA GLU A 110 4.94 20.18 -2.78
C GLU A 110 5.92 20.13 -3.96
N SER A 111 6.84 19.16 -3.94
CA SER A 111 7.83 18.95 -5.00
C SER A 111 7.35 18.01 -6.11
N TYR A 112 6.33 17.20 -5.86
CA TYR A 112 5.83 16.19 -6.78
C TYR A 112 4.31 16.25 -6.92
N GLU A 113 3.80 16.02 -8.13
CA GLU A 113 2.36 15.84 -8.34
C GLU A 113 1.94 14.41 -7.99
N PHE A 114 2.82 13.43 -8.26
CA PHE A 114 2.53 12.02 -8.02
C PHE A 114 3.70 11.31 -7.35
N LEU A 115 3.36 10.30 -6.53
CA LEU A 115 4.27 9.29 -6.03
C LEU A 115 3.86 7.94 -6.64
N ALA A 116 4.82 7.20 -7.17
CA ALA A 116 4.61 5.86 -7.69
C ALA A 116 5.39 4.83 -6.88
N LEU A 117 4.74 3.69 -6.58
CA LEU A 117 5.33 2.55 -5.88
C LEU A 117 4.61 1.25 -6.24
N PRO A 118 5.21 0.06 -6.04
CA PRO A 118 4.47 -1.19 -6.21
C PRO A 118 3.30 -1.28 -5.21
N VAL A 119 2.20 -1.90 -5.62
CA VAL A 119 1.05 -2.08 -4.73
C VAL A 119 1.39 -3.01 -3.57
N ASN A 120 1.99 -4.15 -3.88
CA ASN A 120 2.37 -5.19 -2.91
C ASN A 120 3.86 -5.50 -3.02
N GLN A 121 4.43 -5.97 -1.91
CA GLN A 121 5.84 -6.32 -1.80
C GLN A 121 6.18 -7.67 -2.47
N VAL A 122 5.15 -8.45 -2.79
CA VAL A 122 5.24 -9.82 -3.32
C VAL A 122 4.38 -9.98 -4.57
N LEU A 123 4.70 -10.99 -5.38
CA LEU A 123 3.82 -11.49 -6.44
C LEU A 123 2.55 -12.15 -5.86
N PRO A 124 1.51 -12.36 -6.66
CA PRO A 124 0.40 -13.23 -6.26
C PRO A 124 0.93 -14.61 -5.85
N PHE A 125 0.48 -15.11 -4.71
CA PHE A 125 0.88 -16.38 -4.13
C PHE A 125 -0.27 -17.37 -4.10
N ASP A 126 0.02 -18.65 -3.83
CA ASP A 126 -0.97 -19.72 -3.82
C ASP A 126 -2.12 -19.43 -2.84
N VAL A 127 -3.35 -19.71 -3.26
CA VAL A 127 -4.58 -19.48 -2.48
C VAL A 127 -4.60 -20.25 -1.15
N GLN A 128 -3.85 -21.35 -1.04
CA GLN A 128 -3.71 -22.12 0.19
C GLN A 128 -2.70 -21.48 1.17
N THR A 129 -1.91 -20.52 0.71
CA THR A 129 -0.99 -19.75 1.56
C THR A 129 -1.76 -18.63 2.25
N HIS A 130 -1.87 -18.68 3.57
CA HIS A 130 -2.58 -17.65 4.33
C HIS A 130 -1.96 -16.26 4.16
N TYR A 131 -0.64 -16.17 4.20
CA TYR A 131 0.14 -14.98 3.90
C TYR A 131 1.63 -15.36 3.72
N PRO A 132 2.42 -14.55 3.01
CA PRO A 132 3.86 -14.75 2.92
C PRO A 132 4.51 -14.54 4.28
N THR A 133 5.18 -15.56 4.80
CA THR A 133 5.87 -15.51 6.09
C THR A 133 7.27 -14.93 6.01
N GLU A 134 7.81 -14.80 4.79
CA GLU A 134 9.12 -14.25 4.50
C GLU A 134 9.10 -13.56 3.13
N ILE A 135 9.82 -12.43 2.99
CA ILE A 135 10.01 -11.70 1.73
C ILE A 135 11.51 -11.40 1.59
N ALA A 136 12.14 -11.89 0.52
CA ALA A 136 13.56 -11.66 0.24
C ALA A 136 14.49 -11.92 1.45
N GLY A 137 14.24 -13.00 2.20
CA GLY A 137 15.03 -13.37 3.39
C GLY A 137 14.62 -12.66 4.69
N VAL A 138 13.65 -11.75 4.65
CA VAL A 138 13.13 -11.03 5.83
C VAL A 138 11.84 -11.66 6.30
N LYS A 139 11.80 -12.13 7.54
CA LYS A 139 10.59 -12.72 8.16
C LYS A 139 9.53 -11.67 8.43
N MET A 140 8.28 -12.00 8.13
CA MET A 140 7.14 -11.15 8.43
C MET A 140 6.68 -11.32 9.88
N GLU A 141 6.53 -10.21 10.58
CA GLU A 141 6.14 -10.17 12.00
C GLU A 141 4.71 -10.67 12.23
N ASN A 142 3.84 -10.46 11.27
CA ASN A 142 2.43 -10.81 11.32
C ASN A 142 1.84 -10.88 9.90
N TYR A 143 0.56 -11.27 9.82
CA TYR A 143 -0.13 -11.52 8.56
C TYR A 143 -0.38 -10.27 7.69
N ILE A 144 -0.13 -9.07 8.18
CA ILE A 144 -0.29 -7.82 7.41
C ILE A 144 1.04 -7.15 7.06
N ALA A 145 2.17 -7.66 7.56
CA ALA A 145 3.48 -7.04 7.33
C ALA A 145 3.92 -7.06 5.86
N TRP A 146 3.41 -7.98 5.06
CA TRP A 146 3.70 -8.08 3.63
C TRP A 146 3.00 -7.01 2.77
N MET A 147 2.03 -6.28 3.34
CA MET A 147 1.29 -5.23 2.63
C MET A 147 1.62 -3.81 3.13
N LYS A 148 2.81 -3.61 3.72
CA LYS A 148 3.25 -2.30 4.23
C LYS A 148 3.24 -1.22 3.17
N SER A 149 3.57 -1.53 1.93
CA SER A 149 3.53 -0.58 0.80
C SER A 149 2.14 0.02 0.59
N ALA A 150 1.08 -0.77 0.71
CA ALA A 150 -0.29 -0.31 0.55
C ALA A 150 -0.80 0.43 1.81
N TYR A 151 -0.64 -0.16 3.00
CA TYR A 151 -1.26 0.43 4.17
C TYR A 151 -0.55 1.71 4.68
N ARG A 152 0.75 1.90 4.40
CA ARG A 152 1.44 3.16 4.72
C ARG A 152 0.84 4.33 3.96
N ILE A 153 0.45 4.12 2.70
CA ILE A 153 -0.28 5.13 1.90
C ILE A 153 -1.68 5.37 2.46
N SER A 154 -2.41 4.31 2.83
CA SER A 154 -3.71 4.46 3.50
C SER A 154 -3.60 5.28 4.79
N THR A 155 -2.50 5.16 5.54
CA THR A 155 -2.29 5.88 6.80
C THR A 155 -2.14 7.39 6.59
N VAL A 156 -1.47 7.82 5.52
CA VAL A 156 -1.29 9.25 5.22
C VAL A 156 -2.52 9.89 4.58
N GLY A 157 -3.46 9.08 4.04
CA GLY A 157 -4.76 9.55 3.57
C GLY A 157 -4.76 10.24 2.22
N ASN A 158 -3.72 10.04 1.41
CA ASN A 158 -3.67 10.55 0.04
C ASN A 158 -4.52 9.68 -0.89
N PRO A 159 -5.15 10.24 -1.93
CA PRO A 159 -5.81 9.47 -2.97
C PRO A 159 -4.77 8.60 -3.69
N ALA A 160 -5.12 7.34 -3.91
CA ALA A 160 -4.26 6.37 -4.58
C ALA A 160 -5.07 5.40 -5.43
N ILE A 161 -4.51 5.02 -6.56
CA ILE A 161 -5.10 4.02 -7.46
C ILE A 161 -4.07 2.93 -7.77
N SER A 162 -4.54 1.69 -7.86
CA SER A 162 -3.75 0.56 -8.37
C SER A 162 -4.10 0.33 -9.84
N VAL A 163 -3.09 0.30 -10.69
CA VAL A 163 -3.23 -0.07 -12.10
C VAL A 163 -2.25 -1.18 -12.48
N PRO A 164 -2.59 -2.07 -13.42
CA PRO A 164 -1.68 -3.12 -13.86
C PRO A 164 -0.48 -2.51 -14.58
N CYS A 165 0.73 -2.95 -14.27
CA CYS A 165 1.95 -2.41 -14.85
C CYS A 165 2.83 -3.45 -15.54
N ALA A 166 2.68 -4.73 -15.21
CA ALA A 166 3.47 -5.81 -15.78
C ALA A 166 2.83 -7.18 -15.51
N PHE A 167 3.42 -8.21 -16.09
CA PHE A 167 3.22 -9.59 -15.70
C PHE A 167 4.55 -10.19 -15.26
N SER A 168 4.51 -11.08 -14.27
CA SER A 168 5.67 -11.88 -13.85
C SER A 168 6.10 -12.87 -14.93
N GLY A 169 7.27 -13.46 -14.77
CA GLY A 169 7.74 -14.56 -15.63
C GLY A 169 6.80 -15.77 -15.66
N SER A 170 6.01 -15.96 -14.60
CA SER A 170 4.94 -16.97 -14.52
C SER A 170 3.59 -16.51 -15.08
N GLY A 171 3.49 -15.28 -15.59
CA GLY A 171 2.27 -14.72 -16.18
C GLY A 171 1.29 -14.10 -15.17
N LEU A 172 1.67 -13.94 -13.89
CA LEU A 172 0.85 -13.32 -12.87
C LEU A 172 0.94 -11.78 -12.94
N PRO A 173 -0.17 -11.06 -12.67
CA PRO A 173 -0.19 -9.61 -12.80
C PRO A 173 0.59 -8.92 -11.68
N ILE A 174 1.24 -7.81 -12.03
CA ILE A 174 1.92 -6.91 -11.09
C ILE A 174 1.27 -5.54 -11.21
N GLY A 175 0.92 -4.94 -10.07
CA GLY A 175 0.32 -3.62 -9.97
C GLY A 175 1.31 -2.54 -9.54
N ILE A 176 1.12 -1.33 -10.09
CA ILE A 176 1.71 -0.10 -9.59
C ILE A 176 0.62 0.74 -8.94
N GLN A 177 0.93 1.37 -7.80
CA GLN A 177 0.04 2.35 -7.22
C GLN A 177 0.55 3.76 -7.54
N ILE A 178 -0.38 4.61 -7.98
CA ILE A 178 -0.16 6.03 -8.26
C ILE A 178 -0.88 6.82 -7.18
N VAL A 179 -0.13 7.62 -6.45
CA VAL A 179 -0.60 8.39 -5.29
C VAL A 179 -0.56 9.88 -5.67
N GLY A 180 -1.65 10.58 -5.47
CA GLY A 180 -1.77 12.01 -5.73
C GLY A 180 -1.64 12.88 -4.48
N ARG A 181 -1.71 14.19 -4.67
CA ARG A 181 -1.85 15.15 -3.58
C ARG A 181 -3.16 14.94 -2.85
N HIS A 182 -3.22 15.34 -1.59
CA HIS A 182 -4.45 15.21 -0.81
C HIS A 182 -5.62 15.92 -1.49
N ASN A 183 -6.76 15.24 -1.61
CA ASN A 183 -7.97 15.65 -2.33
C ASN A 183 -7.82 15.79 -3.86
N ASP A 184 -6.73 15.33 -4.46
CA ASP A 184 -6.56 15.33 -5.92
C ASP A 184 -6.90 13.97 -6.54
N ASP A 185 -8.10 13.46 -6.24
CA ASP A 185 -8.62 12.20 -6.81
C ASP A 185 -8.70 12.28 -8.33
N TRP A 186 -9.08 13.44 -8.86
CA TRP A 186 -9.19 13.65 -10.29
C TRP A 186 -7.83 13.57 -11.01
N GLY A 187 -6.78 14.19 -10.43
CA GLY A 187 -5.42 14.09 -10.96
C GLY A 187 -4.91 12.67 -10.98
N VAL A 188 -5.20 11.88 -9.91
CA VAL A 188 -4.86 10.45 -9.84
C VAL A 188 -5.56 9.65 -10.94
N LEU A 189 -6.85 9.86 -11.16
CA LEU A 189 -7.60 9.20 -12.24
C LEU A 189 -7.07 9.55 -13.62
N GLN A 190 -6.72 10.82 -13.87
CA GLN A 190 -6.15 11.27 -15.15
C GLN A 190 -4.79 10.62 -15.41
N MET A 191 -3.90 10.57 -14.40
CA MET A 191 -2.59 9.94 -14.53
C MET A 191 -2.71 8.43 -14.76
N ALA A 192 -3.59 7.77 -14.01
CA ALA A 192 -3.87 6.35 -14.18
C ALA A 192 -4.40 6.03 -15.58
N TYR A 193 -5.34 6.81 -16.06
CA TYR A 193 -5.86 6.66 -17.42
C TYR A 193 -4.77 6.83 -18.48
N ALA A 194 -3.94 7.88 -18.37
CA ALA A 194 -2.83 8.08 -19.31
C ALA A 194 -1.83 6.91 -19.27
N PHE A 195 -1.52 6.39 -18.07
CA PHE A 195 -0.65 5.24 -17.90
C PHE A 195 -1.23 3.97 -18.54
N GLU A 196 -2.51 3.68 -18.31
CA GLU A 196 -3.19 2.53 -18.93
C GLU A 196 -3.25 2.64 -20.46
N GLN A 197 -3.52 3.83 -21.01
CA GLN A 197 -3.50 4.04 -22.47
C GLN A 197 -2.10 3.82 -23.07
N ALA A 198 -1.04 4.20 -22.37
CA ALA A 198 0.34 4.01 -22.82
C ALA A 198 0.80 2.54 -22.73
N THR A 199 0.34 1.80 -21.74
CA THR A 199 0.81 0.41 -21.50
C THR A 199 -0.09 -0.65 -22.10
N ARG A 200 -1.40 -0.42 -22.14
CA ARG A 200 -2.44 -1.37 -22.61
C ARG A 200 -2.41 -2.73 -21.91
N ILE A 201 -1.77 -2.81 -20.75
CA ILE A 201 -1.62 -4.08 -20.00
C ILE A 201 -2.98 -4.62 -19.54
N GLY A 202 -3.91 -3.72 -19.17
CA GLY A 202 -5.26 -4.08 -18.77
C GLY A 202 -6.13 -4.71 -19.88
N ASP A 203 -5.71 -4.61 -21.14
CA ASP A 203 -6.40 -5.26 -22.27
C ASP A 203 -6.15 -6.77 -22.32
N ARG A 204 -5.05 -7.24 -21.71
CA ARG A 204 -4.72 -8.66 -21.66
C ARG A 204 -5.67 -9.41 -20.70
N ARG A 205 -6.37 -10.39 -21.25
CA ARG A 205 -7.30 -11.26 -20.49
C ARG A 205 -6.67 -12.62 -20.23
N PRO A 206 -6.95 -13.25 -19.06
CA PRO A 206 -6.56 -14.64 -18.87
C PRO A 206 -7.32 -15.54 -19.87
N ALA A 207 -6.67 -16.61 -20.32
CA ALA A 207 -7.37 -17.68 -21.00
C ALA A 207 -8.16 -18.44 -19.91
N LEU A 208 -9.47 -18.30 -19.93
CA LEU A 208 -10.39 -19.07 -19.08
C LEU A 208 -10.91 -20.20 -19.95
N ASP A 209 -10.46 -21.42 -19.70
CA ASP A 209 -10.97 -22.65 -20.32
C ASP A 209 -12.33 -23.05 -19.72
#